data_bfbd1935b0a7ea9fab86c73d9153d817
#
_entry.id   bfbd1935b0a7ea9fab86c73d9153d817
#
_cell.length_a   1.000
_cell.length_b   1.000
_cell.length_c   1.000
_cell.angle_alpha   90.00
_cell.angle_beta   90.00
_cell.angle_gamma   90.00
#
_symmetry.space_group_name_H-M   'P 1'
#
loop_
_entity.id
_entity.type
_entity.pdbx_description
1 polymer ?
#
loop_
_entity_poly.entity_id
_entity_poly.type
_entity_poly.pdbx_seq_one_letter_code
_entity_poly.pdbx_strand_id
1 'polypeptide(L)'
;MQKVLTAAEMREVDRLTTERYGIPSIILMENAAHAVARVITKKLGGSVKGKRILILCGKGNNGGDGFALARVCRQGGASVTVCFLFPDEEIRGDAKQNLEVLRRLHAAQTDHTGPPICLAEVGTHRSFFDSLDPFLGPDVVVDAVFGTGLVRPLDEELSVLARQYNSCLSDQKRPLFVSVDIPSGLPSDTEFPIGEHFNADITVTFTSPKPANVLVPAARSCGELVVANIGSPQELIDEQPSQLYLAEREDAADWLKRTGFSSDSYKNKRGHALLIAGSENYSGAAVLAANAAMRSGVGLVTLACPADAKSEIASRVLPEVILRTLDPTADDSELKNADAIAVGCGLDANNKAIESFVRKLVEERTTPVIVDAGALWFFNAE
;
A
#
# COMPACT_ATOMS: atom_id res chain seq x y z
N MET A 1 -8.26 -10.60 -1.12
CA MET A 1 -7.39 -9.75 -0.25
C MET A 1 -5.95 -10.12 -0.49
N GLN A 2 -5.09 -9.14 -0.67
CA GLN A 2 -3.65 -9.35 -0.76
C GLN A 2 -3.03 -9.23 0.64
N LYS A 3 -2.21 -10.21 1.03
CA LYS A 3 -1.47 -10.17 2.30
C LYS A 3 -0.36 -9.13 2.20
N VAL A 4 -0.20 -8.30 3.22
CA VAL A 4 0.85 -7.28 3.31
C VAL A 4 2.00 -7.84 4.14
N LEU A 5 3.22 -7.83 3.61
CA LEU A 5 4.38 -8.47 4.22
C LEU A 5 5.44 -7.43 4.63
N THR A 6 6.06 -7.67 5.77
CA THR A 6 7.25 -6.93 6.21
C THR A 6 8.48 -7.27 5.36
N ALA A 7 9.52 -6.44 5.43
CA ALA A 7 10.80 -6.72 4.76
C ALA A 7 11.41 -8.08 5.19
N ALA A 8 11.22 -8.45 6.45
CA ALA A 8 11.72 -9.74 6.95
C ALA A 8 10.96 -10.92 6.33
N GLU A 9 9.63 -10.83 6.27
CA GLU A 9 8.77 -11.84 5.64
C GLU A 9 9.02 -11.94 4.14
N MET A 10 9.21 -10.80 3.45
CA MET A 10 9.57 -10.82 2.03
C MET A 10 10.90 -11.52 1.77
N ARG A 11 11.93 -11.23 2.58
CA ARG A 11 13.22 -11.94 2.46
C ARG A 11 13.09 -13.44 2.70
N GLU A 12 12.21 -13.84 3.63
CA GLU A 12 11.94 -15.27 3.87
C GLU A 12 11.23 -15.91 2.68
N VAL A 13 10.24 -15.25 2.07
CA VAL A 13 9.60 -15.73 0.84
C VAL A 13 10.61 -15.91 -0.29
N ASP A 14 11.48 -14.93 -0.53
CA ASP A 14 12.51 -15.00 -1.57
C ASP A 14 13.52 -16.13 -1.29
N ARG A 15 13.95 -16.29 -0.05
CA ARG A 15 14.83 -17.37 0.39
C ARG A 15 14.19 -18.75 0.15
N LEU A 16 12.96 -18.93 0.60
CA LEU A 16 12.21 -20.19 0.43
C LEU A 16 11.87 -20.48 -1.03
N THR A 17 11.62 -19.44 -1.85
CA THR A 17 11.45 -19.59 -3.29
C THR A 17 12.70 -20.24 -3.93
N THR A 18 13.87 -19.80 -3.51
CA THR A 18 15.13 -20.40 -4.00
C THR A 18 15.39 -21.78 -3.40
N GLU A 19 15.24 -21.94 -2.09
CA GLU A 19 15.63 -23.19 -1.41
C GLU A 19 14.64 -24.34 -1.63
N ARG A 20 13.32 -24.08 -1.58
CA ARG A 20 12.30 -25.15 -1.71
C ARG A 20 11.94 -25.43 -3.18
N TYR A 21 11.95 -24.40 -4.02
CA TYR A 21 11.47 -24.52 -5.41
C TYR A 21 12.59 -24.45 -6.44
N GLY A 22 13.82 -24.15 -6.02
CA GLY A 22 14.97 -24.09 -6.91
C GLY A 22 14.95 -22.94 -7.91
N ILE A 23 14.14 -21.86 -7.64
CA ILE A 23 14.06 -20.69 -8.50
C ILE A 23 15.18 -19.72 -8.10
N PRO A 24 16.23 -19.52 -8.91
CA PRO A 24 17.32 -18.62 -8.57
C PRO A 24 16.87 -17.17 -8.44
N SER A 25 17.46 -16.43 -7.49
CA SER A 25 17.14 -15.02 -7.23
C SER A 25 17.30 -14.12 -8.45
N ILE A 26 18.23 -14.42 -9.34
CA ILE A 26 18.41 -13.68 -10.59
C ILE A 26 17.21 -13.80 -11.54
N ILE A 27 16.45 -14.90 -11.49
CA ILE A 27 15.20 -15.04 -12.26
C ILE A 27 14.12 -14.16 -11.67
N LEU A 28 14.01 -14.06 -10.34
CA LEU A 28 13.08 -13.16 -9.68
C LEU A 28 13.40 -11.70 -10.06
N MET A 29 14.67 -11.32 -10.04
CA MET A 29 15.15 -10.00 -10.46
C MET A 29 14.83 -9.71 -11.93
N GLU A 30 14.98 -10.66 -12.81
CA GLU A 30 14.63 -10.55 -14.23
C GLU A 30 13.10 -10.33 -14.41
N ASN A 31 12.29 -11.11 -13.67
CA ASN A 31 10.83 -10.97 -13.68
C ASN A 31 10.39 -9.60 -13.12
N ALA A 32 11.05 -9.10 -12.07
CA ALA A 32 10.83 -7.77 -11.51
C ALA A 32 11.08 -6.67 -12.56
N ALA A 33 12.24 -6.71 -13.23
CA ALA A 33 12.57 -5.79 -14.29
C ALA A 33 11.55 -5.80 -15.44
N HIS A 34 11.11 -6.97 -15.88
CA HIS A 34 10.05 -7.10 -16.88
C HIS A 34 8.70 -6.56 -16.41
N ALA A 35 8.36 -6.72 -15.13
CA ALA A 35 7.14 -6.17 -14.56
C ALA A 35 7.15 -4.63 -14.61
N VAL A 36 8.24 -4.00 -14.16
CA VAL A 36 8.41 -2.55 -14.23
C VAL A 36 8.36 -2.06 -15.68
N ALA A 37 9.06 -2.73 -16.60
CA ALA A 37 9.05 -2.38 -18.03
C ALA A 37 7.64 -2.44 -18.63
N ARG A 38 6.83 -3.45 -18.28
CA ARG A 38 5.44 -3.55 -18.73
C ARG A 38 4.59 -2.37 -18.23
N VAL A 39 4.76 -1.98 -16.97
CA VAL A 39 4.04 -0.83 -16.39
C VAL A 39 4.42 0.45 -17.12
N ILE A 40 5.71 0.74 -17.27
CA ILE A 40 6.21 1.90 -18.03
C ILE A 40 5.65 1.90 -19.45
N THR A 41 5.76 0.77 -20.16
CA THR A 41 5.25 0.62 -21.53
C THR A 41 3.75 0.95 -21.61
N LYS A 42 2.95 0.41 -20.70
CA LYS A 42 1.51 0.68 -20.63
C LYS A 42 1.21 2.16 -20.41
N LYS A 43 1.93 2.82 -19.51
CA LYS A 43 1.74 4.25 -19.20
C LYS A 43 2.18 5.17 -20.35
N LEU A 44 3.13 4.74 -21.15
CA LEU A 44 3.58 5.47 -22.34
C LEU A 44 2.77 5.15 -23.61
N GLY A 45 1.59 4.55 -23.46
CA GLY A 45 0.69 4.28 -24.60
C GLY A 45 1.03 3.02 -25.38
N GLY A 46 1.74 2.05 -24.78
CA GLY A 46 2.01 0.71 -25.35
C GLY A 46 3.39 0.54 -25.96
N SER A 47 4.26 1.56 -25.94
CA SER A 47 5.63 1.44 -26.47
C SER A 47 6.61 2.36 -25.74
N VAL A 48 7.82 1.86 -25.51
CA VAL A 48 8.97 2.65 -25.03
C VAL A 48 9.91 3.08 -26.18
N LYS A 49 9.59 2.72 -27.42
CA LYS A 49 10.42 3.04 -28.59
C LYS A 49 10.60 4.56 -28.75
N GLY A 50 11.88 4.99 -28.85
CA GLY A 50 12.24 6.38 -28.97
C GLY A 50 12.10 7.21 -27.69
N LYS A 51 11.72 6.59 -26.57
CA LYS A 51 11.63 7.23 -25.25
C LYS A 51 12.99 7.31 -24.58
N ARG A 52 13.19 8.33 -23.76
CA ARG A 52 14.39 8.52 -22.94
C ARG A 52 14.07 8.14 -21.50
N ILE A 53 14.81 7.17 -20.98
CA ILE A 53 14.58 6.62 -19.64
C ILE A 53 15.85 6.81 -18.82
N LEU A 54 15.71 7.50 -17.69
CA LEU A 54 16.77 7.66 -16.69
C LEU A 54 16.49 6.67 -15.54
N ILE A 55 17.48 5.88 -15.16
CA ILE A 55 17.37 4.91 -14.06
C ILE A 55 18.44 5.21 -13.02
N LEU A 56 18.01 5.53 -11.81
CA LEU A 56 18.87 5.76 -10.65
C LEU A 56 19.05 4.43 -9.92
N CYS A 57 20.26 3.89 -9.90
CA CYS A 57 20.53 2.56 -9.35
C CYS A 57 21.34 2.63 -8.05
N GLY A 58 20.85 1.92 -7.02
CA GLY A 58 21.58 1.63 -5.80
C GLY A 58 22.52 0.44 -5.94
N LYS A 59 23.21 0.09 -4.84
CA LYS A 59 24.18 -1.02 -4.79
C LYS A 59 23.58 -2.40 -4.51
N GLY A 60 22.33 -2.45 -4.04
CA GLY A 60 21.63 -3.68 -3.64
C GLY A 60 20.75 -4.27 -4.74
N ASN A 61 19.86 -5.18 -4.33
CA ASN A 61 18.93 -5.88 -5.25
C ASN A 61 18.05 -4.91 -6.04
N ASN A 62 17.58 -3.83 -5.40
CA ASN A 62 16.77 -2.80 -6.08
C ASN A 62 17.54 -2.16 -7.25
N GLY A 63 18.83 -1.85 -7.06
CA GLY A 63 19.71 -1.43 -8.14
C GLY A 63 19.91 -2.50 -9.21
N GLY A 64 19.96 -3.77 -8.80
CA GLY A 64 20.00 -4.94 -9.70
C GLY A 64 18.76 -5.02 -10.60
N ASP A 65 17.57 -4.80 -10.05
CA ASP A 65 16.32 -4.69 -10.81
C ASP A 65 16.39 -3.53 -11.81
N GLY A 66 16.98 -2.38 -11.41
CA GLY A 66 17.25 -1.24 -12.28
C GLY A 66 18.21 -1.56 -13.44
N PHE A 67 19.28 -2.31 -13.19
CA PHE A 67 20.21 -2.73 -14.23
C PHE A 67 19.57 -3.69 -15.24
N ALA A 68 18.79 -4.66 -14.74
CA ALA A 68 18.02 -5.56 -15.62
C ALA A 68 16.98 -4.79 -16.43
N LEU A 69 16.25 -3.84 -15.80
CA LEU A 69 15.28 -2.98 -16.45
C LEU A 69 15.89 -2.16 -17.59
N ALA A 70 17.08 -1.62 -17.38
CA ALA A 70 17.80 -0.84 -18.41
C ALA A 70 17.96 -1.64 -19.70
N ARG A 71 18.34 -2.91 -19.58
CA ARG A 71 18.48 -3.83 -20.71
C ARG A 71 17.15 -4.09 -21.40
N VAL A 72 16.11 -4.37 -20.63
CA VAL A 72 14.74 -4.62 -21.13
C VAL A 72 14.19 -3.41 -21.87
N CYS A 73 14.31 -2.21 -21.30
CA CYS A 73 13.87 -0.97 -21.96
C CYS A 73 14.61 -0.68 -23.24
N ARG A 74 15.94 -0.89 -23.29
CA ARG A 74 16.73 -0.76 -24.52
C ARG A 74 16.25 -1.73 -25.60
N GLN A 75 16.00 -3.00 -25.25
CA GLN A 75 15.46 -3.98 -26.21
C GLN A 75 14.11 -3.53 -26.76
N GLY A 76 13.29 -2.83 -25.93
CA GLY A 76 12.05 -2.19 -26.36
C GLY A 76 12.21 -0.95 -27.24
N GLY A 77 13.44 -0.50 -27.50
CA GLY A 77 13.77 0.63 -28.37
C GLY A 77 13.91 1.97 -27.65
N ALA A 78 14.03 1.99 -26.31
CA ALA A 78 14.30 3.19 -25.54
C ALA A 78 15.78 3.55 -25.50
N SER A 79 16.09 4.85 -25.45
CA SER A 79 17.41 5.36 -25.06
C SER A 79 17.48 5.39 -23.54
N VAL A 80 18.45 4.70 -22.95
CA VAL A 80 18.54 4.50 -21.51
C VAL A 80 19.81 5.11 -20.95
N THR A 81 19.67 5.92 -19.89
CA THR A 81 20.78 6.40 -19.06
C THR A 81 20.66 5.75 -17.68
N VAL A 82 21.70 5.07 -17.26
CA VAL A 82 21.79 4.44 -15.93
C VAL A 82 22.81 5.19 -15.09
N CYS A 83 22.37 5.66 -13.95
CA CYS A 83 23.20 6.37 -12.98
C CYS A 83 23.49 5.47 -11.77
N PHE A 84 24.77 5.17 -11.55
CA PHE A 84 25.22 4.46 -10.35
C PHE A 84 25.48 5.47 -9.25
N LEU A 85 24.74 5.36 -8.16
CA LEU A 85 24.85 6.27 -7.01
C LEU A 85 25.84 5.78 -5.94
N PHE A 86 26.54 4.66 -6.23
CA PHE A 86 27.48 4.03 -5.32
C PHE A 86 28.68 3.47 -6.13
N PRO A 87 29.88 3.40 -5.50
CA PRO A 87 31.04 2.81 -6.15
C PRO A 87 30.81 1.38 -6.61
N ASP A 88 31.39 1.02 -7.75
CA ASP A 88 31.26 -0.31 -8.37
C ASP A 88 31.68 -1.44 -7.40
N GLU A 89 32.68 -1.19 -6.58
CA GLU A 89 33.19 -2.14 -5.59
C GLU A 89 32.17 -2.51 -4.52
N GLU A 90 31.14 -1.71 -4.34
CA GLU A 90 30.07 -1.96 -3.37
C GLU A 90 28.93 -2.81 -3.94
N ILE A 91 28.83 -2.94 -5.26
CA ILE A 91 27.79 -3.72 -5.95
C ILE A 91 28.14 -5.20 -5.90
N ARG A 92 27.23 -6.06 -5.43
CA ARG A 92 27.45 -7.49 -5.20
C ARG A 92 26.33 -8.36 -5.79
N GLY A 93 26.57 -9.68 -5.83
CA GLY A 93 25.57 -10.68 -6.16
C GLY A 93 24.92 -10.51 -7.53
N ASP A 94 23.63 -10.71 -7.61
CA ASP A 94 22.85 -10.63 -8.86
C ASP A 94 22.86 -9.22 -9.48
N ALA A 95 22.91 -8.18 -8.63
CA ALA A 95 23.06 -6.80 -9.10
C ALA A 95 24.37 -6.62 -9.88
N LYS A 96 25.48 -7.20 -9.39
CA LYS A 96 26.76 -7.15 -10.10
C LYS A 96 26.72 -7.87 -11.42
N GLN A 97 26.08 -9.02 -11.50
CA GLN A 97 25.91 -9.77 -12.75
C GLN A 97 25.15 -8.95 -13.81
N ASN A 98 24.04 -8.31 -13.41
CA ASN A 98 23.27 -7.47 -14.32
C ASN A 98 24.04 -6.22 -14.77
N LEU A 99 24.83 -5.61 -13.86
CA LEU A 99 25.73 -4.51 -14.23
C LEU A 99 26.77 -4.93 -15.26
N GLU A 100 27.40 -6.10 -15.08
CA GLU A 100 28.37 -6.61 -16.05
C GLU A 100 27.77 -6.87 -17.42
N VAL A 101 26.53 -7.38 -17.48
CA VAL A 101 25.78 -7.52 -18.73
C VAL A 101 25.57 -6.17 -19.40
N LEU A 102 25.16 -5.13 -18.64
CA LEU A 102 25.01 -3.78 -19.19
C LEU A 102 26.32 -3.21 -19.72
N ARG A 103 27.44 -3.39 -19.01
CA ARG A 103 28.77 -2.94 -19.46
C ARG A 103 29.18 -3.58 -20.78
N ARG A 104 28.95 -4.88 -20.91
CA ARG A 104 29.21 -5.59 -22.17
C ARG A 104 28.33 -5.05 -23.30
N LEU A 105 27.07 -4.80 -23.05
CA LEU A 105 26.16 -4.20 -24.03
C LEU A 105 26.55 -2.77 -24.37
N HIS A 106 27.01 -1.99 -23.43
CA HIS A 106 27.52 -0.63 -23.66
C HIS A 106 28.79 -0.66 -24.49
N ALA A 107 29.75 -1.51 -24.14
CA ALA A 107 31.02 -1.65 -24.91
C ALA A 107 30.83 -2.17 -26.33
N ALA A 108 29.80 -2.98 -26.58
CA ALA A 108 29.46 -3.51 -27.91
C ALA A 108 28.62 -2.54 -28.76
N GLN A 109 28.34 -1.32 -28.28
CA GLN A 109 27.55 -0.34 -29.05
C GLN A 109 28.37 0.17 -30.27
N THR A 110 27.70 0.18 -31.40
CA THR A 110 28.15 0.87 -32.63
C THR A 110 26.98 1.71 -33.14
N ASP A 111 27.21 2.67 -34.01
CA ASP A 111 26.17 3.54 -34.58
C ASP A 111 25.00 2.78 -35.24
N HIS A 112 25.16 1.48 -35.47
CA HIS A 112 24.15 0.61 -36.10
C HIS A 112 23.45 -0.38 -35.14
N THR A 113 23.77 -0.38 -33.82
CA THR A 113 23.29 -1.43 -32.88
C THR A 113 22.02 -1.09 -32.15
N GLY A 114 21.30 -0.05 -32.51
CA GLY A 114 20.05 0.37 -31.87
C GLY A 114 20.22 1.52 -30.88
N PRO A 115 19.18 1.81 -30.03
CA PRO A 115 19.21 2.97 -29.16
C PRO A 115 20.35 2.88 -28.13
N PRO A 116 20.93 4.02 -27.71
CA PRO A 116 22.08 4.05 -26.82
C PRO A 116 21.73 3.61 -25.38
N ILE A 117 22.68 2.96 -24.74
CA ILE A 117 22.81 2.89 -23.28
C ILE A 117 23.95 3.81 -22.88
N CYS A 118 23.68 4.71 -21.96
CA CYS A 118 24.70 5.51 -21.32
C CYS A 118 24.85 5.05 -19.86
N LEU A 119 26.09 4.83 -19.43
CA LEU A 119 26.43 4.44 -18.08
C LEU A 119 27.17 5.61 -17.44
N ALA A 120 26.62 6.18 -16.38
CA ALA A 120 27.20 7.27 -15.64
C ALA A 120 27.53 6.82 -14.22
N GLU A 121 28.80 6.72 -13.88
CA GLU A 121 29.28 6.50 -12.53
C GLU A 121 29.39 7.85 -11.83
N VAL A 122 28.67 8.00 -10.73
CA VAL A 122 28.64 9.27 -10.00
C VAL A 122 29.68 9.21 -8.89
N GLY A 123 30.88 9.59 -9.22
CA GLY A 123 32.02 9.58 -8.28
C GLY A 123 31.94 10.63 -7.16
N THR A 124 31.20 11.73 -7.38
CA THR A 124 30.68 12.65 -6.37
C THR A 124 29.33 13.12 -6.88
N HIS A 125 28.30 12.86 -6.11
CA HIS A 125 26.88 13.10 -6.46
C HIS A 125 26.61 14.55 -6.92
N ARG A 126 27.33 15.51 -6.39
CA ARG A 126 27.13 16.93 -6.64
C ARG A 126 27.40 17.37 -8.08
N SER A 127 28.46 16.87 -8.71
CA SER A 127 28.83 17.27 -10.10
C SER A 127 27.91 16.68 -11.16
N PHE A 128 27.28 15.55 -10.86
CA PHE A 128 26.36 14.88 -11.80
C PHE A 128 24.99 15.55 -11.77
N PHE A 129 24.46 15.89 -10.59
CA PHE A 129 23.18 16.57 -10.48
C PHE A 129 23.23 18.02 -10.97
N ASP A 130 24.36 18.70 -10.84
CA ASP A 130 24.57 20.02 -11.43
C ASP A 130 24.64 19.97 -12.96
N SER A 131 24.97 18.82 -13.56
CA SER A 131 25.03 18.61 -15.01
C SER A 131 23.78 17.97 -15.62
N LEU A 132 22.97 17.29 -14.83
CA LEU A 132 21.64 16.82 -15.23
C LEU A 132 20.66 17.99 -15.06
N ASP A 133 20.24 18.57 -16.15
CA ASP A 133 18.94 19.20 -16.16
C ASP A 133 17.89 18.08 -16.21
N PRO A 134 17.32 17.67 -15.06
CA PRO A 134 16.39 16.54 -15.00
C PRO A 134 15.12 16.78 -15.82
N PHE A 135 14.93 18.02 -16.31
CA PHE A 135 13.72 18.48 -16.94
C PHE A 135 13.82 18.63 -18.46
N LEU A 136 15.03 18.76 -19.01
CA LEU A 136 15.24 18.85 -20.46
C LEU A 136 15.45 17.51 -21.14
N GLY A 137 15.28 16.38 -20.40
CA GLY A 137 15.77 15.14 -20.94
C GLY A 137 14.85 13.94 -20.89
N PRO A 138 14.57 13.31 -19.77
CA PRO A 138 13.90 12.01 -19.73
C PRO A 138 12.39 12.10 -19.88
N ASP A 139 11.79 11.11 -20.57
CA ASP A 139 10.34 10.88 -20.54
C ASP A 139 9.92 10.14 -19.25
N VAL A 140 10.84 9.33 -18.70
CA VAL A 140 10.65 8.54 -17.49
C VAL A 140 11.88 8.62 -16.62
N VAL A 141 11.68 8.77 -15.32
CA VAL A 141 12.72 8.59 -14.30
C VAL A 141 12.34 7.40 -13.42
N VAL A 142 13.28 6.49 -13.26
CA VAL A 142 13.10 5.30 -12.43
C VAL A 142 13.97 5.42 -11.19
N ASP A 143 13.35 5.36 -10.03
CA ASP A 143 14.00 5.23 -8.74
C ASP A 143 14.17 3.74 -8.43
N ALA A 144 15.38 3.25 -8.54
CA ALA A 144 15.83 1.92 -8.20
C ALA A 144 17.01 1.96 -7.20
N VAL A 145 16.98 2.93 -6.27
CA VAL A 145 18.10 3.14 -5.32
C VAL A 145 17.95 2.23 -4.12
N PHE A 146 16.87 2.37 -3.35
CA PHE A 146 16.61 1.55 -2.18
C PHE A 146 15.22 0.91 -2.26
N GLY A 147 15.11 -0.37 -1.87
CA GLY A 147 13.86 -1.08 -1.64
C GLY A 147 13.67 -1.38 -0.15
N THR A 148 13.22 -2.58 0.19
CA THR A 148 12.94 -3.02 1.58
C THR A 148 14.12 -2.99 2.55
N GLY A 149 15.34 -2.72 2.08
CA GLY A 149 16.54 -2.72 2.92
C GLY A 149 16.87 -1.40 3.63
N LEU A 150 16.08 -0.34 3.42
CA LEU A 150 16.37 0.97 4.00
C LEU A 150 15.93 1.05 5.47
N VAL A 151 16.91 1.32 6.36
CA VAL A 151 16.67 1.43 7.82
C VAL A 151 17.13 2.77 8.41
N ARG A 152 17.62 3.68 7.57
CA ARG A 152 18.13 5.01 7.97
C ARG A 152 17.70 6.06 6.95
N PRO A 153 17.66 7.35 7.32
CA PRO A 153 17.39 8.43 6.37
C PRO A 153 18.36 8.40 5.19
N LEU A 154 17.94 8.95 4.05
CA LEU A 154 18.84 9.25 2.92
C LEU A 154 19.98 10.17 3.40
N ASP A 155 21.15 10.00 2.80
CA ASP A 155 22.23 10.98 3.00
C ASP A 155 21.84 12.36 2.42
N GLU A 156 22.66 13.36 2.69
CA GLU A 156 22.38 14.76 2.30
C GLU A 156 22.21 14.89 0.78
N GLU A 157 23.03 14.21 0.01
CA GLU A 157 23.04 14.33 -1.45
C GLU A 157 21.80 13.72 -2.08
N LEU A 158 21.41 12.52 -1.65
CA LEU A 158 20.16 11.88 -2.09
C LEU A 158 18.92 12.63 -1.57
N SER A 159 19.01 13.23 -0.38
CA SER A 159 17.97 14.10 0.16
C SER A 159 17.76 15.36 -0.69
N VAL A 160 18.85 15.98 -1.15
CA VAL A 160 18.78 17.11 -2.09
C VAL A 160 18.13 16.69 -3.40
N LEU A 161 18.53 15.54 -3.94
CA LEU A 161 17.93 14.98 -5.14
C LEU A 161 16.43 14.73 -4.98
N ALA A 162 16.02 14.09 -3.90
CA ALA A 162 14.61 13.82 -3.62
C ALA A 162 13.80 15.12 -3.52
N ARG A 163 14.32 16.14 -2.84
CA ARG A 163 13.68 17.47 -2.77
C ARG A 163 13.52 18.12 -4.15
N GLN A 164 14.56 18.06 -4.98
CA GLN A 164 14.50 18.61 -6.33
C GLN A 164 13.44 17.94 -7.18
N TYR A 165 13.39 16.62 -7.20
CA TYR A 165 12.36 15.86 -7.92
C TYR A 165 10.96 16.17 -7.38
N ASN A 166 10.78 16.16 -6.07
CA ASN A 166 9.49 16.42 -5.46
C ASN A 166 8.97 17.84 -5.74
N SER A 167 9.87 18.85 -5.87
CA SER A 167 9.49 20.22 -6.18
C SER A 167 8.87 20.38 -7.59
N CYS A 168 9.15 19.44 -8.48
CA CYS A 168 8.69 19.46 -9.87
C CYS A 168 7.37 18.73 -10.11
N LEU A 169 6.77 18.15 -9.08
CA LEU A 169 5.51 17.41 -9.19
C LEU A 169 4.33 18.25 -9.70
N SER A 170 4.40 19.57 -9.64
CA SER A 170 3.38 20.49 -10.17
C SER A 170 3.55 20.85 -11.64
N ASP A 171 4.68 20.51 -12.28
CA ASP A 171 4.92 20.83 -13.70
C ASP A 171 4.24 19.78 -14.61
N GLN A 172 3.41 20.25 -15.54
CA GLN A 172 2.72 19.40 -16.52
C GLN A 172 3.67 18.73 -17.54
N LYS A 173 4.89 19.22 -17.69
CA LYS A 173 5.89 18.70 -18.63
C LYS A 173 6.96 17.82 -17.98
N ARG A 174 6.80 17.50 -16.70
CA ARG A 174 7.75 16.65 -15.98
C ARG A 174 7.77 15.21 -16.49
N PRO A 175 8.88 14.45 -16.27
CA PRO A 175 8.90 13.03 -16.55
C PRO A 175 7.91 12.24 -15.70
N LEU A 176 7.56 11.04 -16.15
CA LEU A 176 6.87 10.05 -15.34
C LEU A 176 7.84 9.48 -14.31
N PHE A 177 7.48 9.54 -13.02
CA PHE A 177 8.27 8.97 -11.91
C PHE A 177 7.79 7.58 -11.56
N VAL A 178 8.69 6.60 -11.63
CA VAL A 178 8.41 5.20 -11.29
C VAL A 178 9.38 4.72 -10.22
N SER A 179 8.88 4.31 -9.06
CA SER A 179 9.72 3.67 -8.04
C SER A 179 9.64 2.14 -8.13
N VAL A 180 10.80 1.51 -8.01
CA VAL A 180 10.97 0.08 -7.94
C VAL A 180 10.85 -0.36 -6.50
N ASP A 181 9.90 -1.23 -6.22
CA ASP A 181 9.55 -1.81 -4.93
C ASP A 181 8.98 -0.80 -3.91
N ILE A 182 9.75 0.19 -3.49
CA ILE A 182 9.37 1.24 -2.53
C ILE A 182 10.07 2.53 -2.93
N PRO A 183 9.40 3.71 -2.86
CA PRO A 183 10.08 4.98 -3.05
C PRO A 183 11.27 5.12 -2.11
N SER A 184 12.44 5.39 -2.67
CA SER A 184 13.68 5.48 -1.90
C SER A 184 13.61 6.58 -0.85
N GLY A 185 13.98 6.25 0.38
CA GLY A 185 13.83 7.13 1.56
C GLY A 185 12.70 6.71 2.48
N LEU A 186 11.76 5.87 2.03
CA LEU A 186 10.71 5.29 2.87
C LEU A 186 11.19 3.98 3.51
N PRO A 187 11.03 3.79 4.83
CA PRO A 187 11.19 2.49 5.45
C PRO A 187 10.01 1.58 5.10
N SER A 188 10.26 0.31 4.77
CA SER A 188 9.24 -0.63 4.28
C SER A 188 8.15 -0.99 5.28
N ASP A 189 8.50 -1.08 6.56
CA ASP A 189 7.73 -1.76 7.59
C ASP A 189 6.91 -0.80 8.48
N THR A 190 6.86 0.47 8.14
CA THR A 190 6.13 1.51 8.88
C THR A 190 5.45 2.49 7.94
N GLU A 191 4.39 3.10 8.43
CA GLU A 191 3.67 4.17 7.75
C GLU A 191 4.35 5.54 7.84
N PHE A 192 5.33 5.71 8.73
CA PHE A 192 5.98 7.00 8.97
C PHE A 192 7.29 7.13 8.19
N PRO A 193 7.42 8.15 7.30
CA PRO A 193 8.70 8.49 6.70
C PRO A 193 9.73 8.89 7.77
N ILE A 194 10.98 8.48 7.58
CA ILE A 194 12.08 8.77 8.50
C ILE A 194 12.94 9.98 8.08
N GLY A 195 12.64 10.59 6.95
CA GLY A 195 13.36 11.72 6.39
C GLY A 195 12.86 12.08 5.00
N GLU A 196 13.71 12.76 4.22
CA GLU A 196 13.41 13.02 2.81
C GLU A 196 13.29 11.70 2.04
N HIS A 197 12.39 11.68 1.07
CA HIS A 197 12.12 10.51 0.24
C HIS A 197 11.63 10.94 -1.12
N PHE A 198 11.69 10.05 -2.09
CA PHE A 198 11.14 10.27 -3.42
C PHE A 198 9.62 10.10 -3.39
N ASN A 199 8.93 10.91 -4.19
CA ASN A 199 7.51 10.70 -4.49
C ASN A 199 7.38 10.13 -5.90
N ALA A 200 6.65 9.05 -6.05
CA ALA A 200 6.40 8.41 -7.33
C ALA A 200 5.00 8.69 -7.86
N ASP A 201 4.86 8.67 -9.18
CA ASP A 201 3.54 8.56 -9.82
C ASP A 201 3.03 7.13 -9.74
N ILE A 202 3.98 6.19 -9.79
CA ILE A 202 3.70 4.75 -9.77
C ILE A 202 4.80 4.05 -8.98
N THR A 203 4.41 3.18 -8.08
CA THR A 203 5.32 2.23 -7.43
C THR A 203 4.98 0.82 -7.91
N VAL A 204 5.98 0.11 -8.44
CA VAL A 204 5.86 -1.31 -8.79
C VAL A 204 6.53 -2.12 -7.72
N THR A 205 5.74 -2.69 -6.83
CA THR A 205 6.23 -3.56 -5.76
C THR A 205 6.09 -5.03 -6.14
N PHE A 206 6.88 -5.90 -5.53
CA PHE A 206 7.00 -7.29 -5.97
C PHE A 206 6.42 -8.26 -4.96
N THR A 207 5.79 -9.33 -5.47
CA THR A 207 5.23 -10.47 -4.75
C THR A 207 4.07 -10.07 -3.83
N SER A 208 4.30 -9.14 -2.90
CA SER A 208 3.32 -8.66 -1.92
C SER A 208 3.57 -7.18 -1.59
N PRO A 209 2.53 -6.37 -1.29
CA PRO A 209 2.73 -5.01 -0.81
C PRO A 209 3.37 -5.03 0.59
N LYS A 210 4.08 -3.95 0.92
CA LYS A 210 4.68 -3.72 2.24
C LYS A 210 3.85 -2.69 3.01
N PRO A 211 3.97 -2.59 4.35
CA PRO A 211 3.26 -1.58 5.14
C PRO A 211 3.37 -0.16 4.58
N ALA A 212 4.56 0.30 4.19
CA ALA A 212 4.76 1.62 3.59
C ALA A 212 4.01 1.84 2.26
N ASN A 213 3.75 0.77 1.50
CA ASN A 213 3.01 0.89 0.24
C ASN A 213 1.52 1.18 0.46
N VAL A 214 0.94 0.80 1.61
CA VAL A 214 -0.51 0.78 1.83
C VAL A 214 -0.97 1.62 3.01
N LEU A 215 -0.10 1.90 3.98
CA LEU A 215 -0.43 2.70 5.16
C LEU A 215 -0.03 4.16 4.97
N VAL A 216 -0.95 5.08 5.31
CA VAL A 216 -0.68 6.51 5.27
C VAL A 216 0.02 6.96 6.56
N PRO A 217 0.94 7.94 6.49
CA PRO A 217 1.21 8.85 5.37
C PRO A 217 2.14 8.32 4.27
N ALA A 218 3.00 7.31 4.48
CA ALA A 218 4.00 6.83 3.51
C ALA A 218 3.38 6.43 2.15
N ALA A 219 2.23 5.75 2.18
CA ALA A 219 1.53 5.33 0.96
C ALA A 219 1.18 6.49 0.00
N ARG A 220 1.08 7.74 0.49
CA ARG A 220 0.85 8.91 -0.37
C ARG A 220 1.99 9.17 -1.34
N SER A 221 3.19 8.76 -1.00
CA SER A 221 4.39 8.93 -1.83
C SER A 221 4.57 7.81 -2.85
N CYS A 222 3.77 6.73 -2.75
CA CYS A 222 3.84 5.61 -3.68
C CYS A 222 3.10 5.85 -5.01
N GLY A 223 2.21 6.86 -5.08
CA GLY A 223 1.37 7.07 -6.24
C GLY A 223 0.43 5.89 -6.52
N GLU A 224 0.28 5.50 -7.79
CA GLU A 224 -0.45 4.29 -8.15
C GLU A 224 0.38 3.05 -7.77
N LEU A 225 -0.14 2.23 -6.87
CA LEU A 225 0.53 0.99 -6.48
C LEU A 225 0.19 -0.15 -7.44
N VAL A 226 1.23 -0.77 -7.99
CA VAL A 226 1.13 -2.00 -8.80
C VAL A 226 1.88 -3.12 -8.09
N VAL A 227 1.17 -4.15 -7.68
CA VAL A 227 1.77 -5.36 -7.09
C VAL A 227 2.01 -6.37 -8.21
N ALA A 228 3.28 -6.70 -8.46
CA ALA A 228 3.68 -7.59 -9.52
C ALA A 228 4.11 -8.95 -8.99
N ASN A 229 3.52 -10.02 -9.50
CA ASN A 229 4.03 -11.36 -9.28
C ASN A 229 5.32 -11.55 -10.07
N ILE A 230 6.40 -11.93 -9.38
CA ILE A 230 7.73 -12.16 -9.97
C ILE A 230 8.13 -13.63 -10.00
N GLY A 231 7.22 -14.53 -9.54
CA GLY A 231 7.42 -15.98 -9.62
C GLY A 231 7.53 -16.68 -8.25
N SER A 232 7.37 -15.96 -7.15
CA SER A 232 7.27 -16.58 -5.82
C SER A 232 5.93 -17.31 -5.67
N PRO A 233 5.91 -18.58 -5.22
CA PRO A 233 4.70 -19.34 -4.97
C PRO A 233 3.77 -18.72 -3.94
N GLN A 234 2.46 -18.74 -4.18
CA GLN A 234 1.45 -18.14 -3.30
C GLN A 234 1.44 -18.76 -1.89
N GLU A 235 1.67 -20.06 -1.79
CA GLU A 235 1.73 -20.78 -0.51
C GLU A 235 2.80 -20.23 0.43
N LEU A 236 3.92 -19.74 -0.10
CA LEU A 236 4.98 -19.12 0.71
C LEU A 236 4.55 -17.76 1.29
N ILE A 237 3.70 -17.03 0.56
CA ILE A 237 3.10 -15.79 1.03
C ILE A 237 2.08 -16.10 2.13
N ASP A 238 1.26 -17.12 1.93
CA ASP A 238 0.21 -17.53 2.87
C ASP A 238 0.79 -18.07 4.18
N GLU A 239 1.96 -18.74 4.14
CA GLU A 239 2.71 -19.23 5.31
C GLU A 239 3.23 -18.09 6.21
N GLN A 240 3.37 -16.87 5.72
CA GLN A 240 3.92 -15.78 6.54
C GLN A 240 2.97 -15.37 7.67
N PRO A 241 3.50 -14.99 8.85
CA PRO A 241 2.68 -14.71 10.03
C PRO A 241 1.86 -13.43 9.98
N SER A 242 2.14 -12.52 9.06
CA SER A 242 1.40 -11.25 8.94
C SER A 242 -0.10 -11.46 8.88
N GLN A 243 -0.84 -10.60 9.59
CA GLN A 243 -2.31 -10.54 9.57
C GLN A 243 -2.83 -9.24 8.94
N LEU A 244 -1.96 -8.46 8.31
CA LEU A 244 -2.34 -7.26 7.58
C LEU A 244 -2.71 -7.64 6.14
N TYR A 245 -3.87 -7.16 5.68
CA TYR A 245 -4.38 -7.45 4.34
C TYR A 245 -4.86 -6.16 3.66
N LEU A 246 -4.55 -6.05 2.38
CA LEU A 246 -5.14 -5.05 1.48
C LEU A 246 -6.40 -5.64 0.85
N ALA A 247 -7.55 -5.00 1.10
CA ALA A 247 -8.81 -5.35 0.46
C ALA A 247 -8.84 -4.78 -0.96
N GLU A 248 -9.24 -5.61 -1.92
CA GLU A 248 -9.37 -5.25 -3.32
C GLU A 248 -10.85 -5.17 -3.73
N ARG A 249 -11.10 -4.64 -4.93
CA ARG A 249 -12.45 -4.50 -5.47
C ARG A 249 -13.21 -5.82 -5.56
N GLU A 250 -12.51 -6.88 -5.91
CA GLU A 250 -13.05 -8.24 -6.03
C GLU A 250 -13.52 -8.78 -4.69
N ASP A 251 -12.78 -8.51 -3.61
CA ASP A 251 -13.19 -8.88 -2.25
C ASP A 251 -14.49 -8.17 -1.85
N ALA A 252 -14.56 -6.86 -2.10
CA ALA A 252 -15.77 -6.10 -1.84
C ALA A 252 -16.96 -6.60 -2.67
N ALA A 253 -16.74 -6.98 -3.93
CA ALA A 253 -17.77 -7.56 -4.78
C ALA A 253 -18.26 -8.91 -4.25
N ASP A 254 -17.36 -9.76 -3.75
CA ASP A 254 -17.72 -11.05 -3.16
C ASP A 254 -18.45 -10.90 -1.83
N TRP A 255 -18.08 -9.93 -0.99
CA TRP A 255 -18.83 -9.60 0.21
C TRP A 255 -20.25 -9.13 -0.12
N LEU A 256 -20.40 -8.26 -1.10
CA LEU A 256 -21.71 -7.78 -1.55
C LEU A 256 -22.60 -8.89 -2.11
N LYS A 257 -22.06 -9.90 -2.80
CA LYS A 257 -22.83 -11.06 -3.26
C LYS A 257 -23.53 -11.80 -2.11
N ARG A 258 -22.89 -11.85 -0.92
CA ARG A 258 -23.46 -12.51 0.27
C ARG A 258 -24.66 -11.76 0.85
N THR A 259 -24.80 -10.46 0.55
CA THR A 259 -25.93 -9.63 0.97
C THR A 259 -27.11 -9.65 -0.02
N GLY A 260 -26.98 -10.37 -1.14
CA GLY A 260 -28.01 -10.48 -2.18
C GLY A 260 -29.32 -11.07 -1.64
N PHE A 261 -30.45 -10.60 -2.20
CA PHE A 261 -31.77 -11.16 -1.89
C PHE A 261 -31.99 -12.50 -2.61
N SER A 262 -32.52 -13.47 -1.89
CA SER A 262 -33.03 -14.72 -2.45
C SER A 262 -34.57 -14.79 -2.25
N SER A 263 -35.25 -15.58 -3.03
CA SER A 263 -36.73 -15.70 -2.98
C SER A 263 -37.26 -16.17 -1.61
N ASP A 264 -36.42 -16.81 -0.81
CA ASP A 264 -36.70 -17.31 0.53
C ASP A 264 -36.13 -16.43 1.64
N SER A 265 -35.65 -15.21 1.31
CA SER A 265 -35.12 -14.26 2.28
C SER A 265 -36.23 -13.62 3.11
N TYR A 266 -36.02 -13.56 4.42
CA TYR A 266 -36.85 -12.80 5.36
C TYR A 266 -35.96 -12.17 6.45
N LYS A 267 -36.51 -11.19 7.18
CA LYS A 267 -35.74 -10.33 8.08
C LYS A 267 -34.81 -11.10 9.04
N ASN A 268 -35.31 -12.14 9.71
CA ASN A 268 -34.49 -12.89 10.70
C ASN A 268 -33.40 -13.76 10.02
N LYS A 269 -33.62 -14.23 8.79
CA LYS A 269 -32.62 -15.00 8.04
C LYS A 269 -31.45 -14.13 7.57
N ARG A 270 -31.67 -12.83 7.44
CA ARG A 270 -30.71 -11.87 6.97
C ARG A 270 -29.85 -11.26 8.10
N GLY A 271 -30.05 -11.71 9.31
CA GLY A 271 -29.28 -11.30 10.48
C GLY A 271 -29.78 -10.01 11.12
N HIS A 272 -29.30 -9.79 12.33
CA HIS A 272 -29.57 -8.64 13.19
C HIS A 272 -28.26 -7.91 13.53
N ALA A 273 -28.15 -6.68 13.12
CA ALA A 273 -27.06 -5.78 13.53
C ALA A 273 -27.51 -4.89 14.69
N LEU A 274 -26.74 -4.92 15.80
CA LEU A 274 -26.87 -3.99 16.91
C LEU A 274 -25.80 -2.91 16.80
N LEU A 275 -26.20 -1.65 16.77
CA LEU A 275 -25.31 -0.50 16.81
C LEU A 275 -25.42 0.21 18.15
N ILE A 276 -24.28 0.50 18.77
CA ILE A 276 -24.19 1.29 20.01
C ILE A 276 -23.46 2.58 19.64
N ALA A 277 -24.22 3.66 19.45
CA ALA A 277 -23.71 4.84 18.79
C ALA A 277 -24.45 6.12 19.21
N GLY A 278 -23.78 7.25 18.99
CA GLY A 278 -24.33 8.59 19.21
C GLY A 278 -24.10 9.15 20.61
N SER A 279 -24.16 10.45 20.69
CA SER A 279 -24.20 11.28 21.88
C SER A 279 -24.93 12.57 21.54
N GLU A 280 -25.22 13.40 22.55
CA GLU A 280 -25.85 14.71 22.37
C GLU A 280 -25.15 15.54 21.25
N ASN A 281 -23.80 15.55 21.24
CA ASN A 281 -23.02 16.32 20.29
C ASN A 281 -22.78 15.61 18.93
N TYR A 282 -22.94 14.28 18.87
CA TYR A 282 -22.60 13.47 17.70
C TYR A 282 -23.73 12.52 17.27
N SER A 283 -24.96 13.01 17.33
CA SER A 283 -26.16 12.26 16.89
C SER A 283 -26.11 11.85 15.43
N GLY A 284 -25.50 12.66 14.56
CA GLY A 284 -25.37 12.40 13.14
C GLY A 284 -24.57 11.14 12.80
N ALA A 285 -23.54 10.81 13.58
CA ALA A 285 -22.74 9.60 13.38
C ALA A 285 -23.57 8.32 13.56
N ALA A 286 -24.42 8.30 14.59
CA ALA A 286 -25.35 7.20 14.84
C ALA A 286 -26.35 7.02 13.68
N VAL A 287 -26.90 8.14 13.17
CA VAL A 287 -27.82 8.11 12.01
C VAL A 287 -27.15 7.54 10.77
N LEU A 288 -25.93 8.00 10.47
CA LEU A 288 -25.18 7.51 9.31
C LEU A 288 -24.86 6.01 9.43
N ALA A 289 -24.39 5.56 10.60
CA ALA A 289 -24.08 4.16 10.85
C ALA A 289 -25.32 3.26 10.72
N ALA A 290 -26.43 3.63 11.35
CA ALA A 290 -27.66 2.85 11.31
C ALA A 290 -28.27 2.78 9.90
N ASN A 291 -28.30 3.89 9.18
CA ASN A 291 -28.81 3.94 7.83
C ASN A 291 -27.90 3.16 6.85
N ALA A 292 -26.58 3.18 7.04
CA ALA A 292 -25.64 2.39 6.27
C ALA A 292 -25.84 0.89 6.51
N ALA A 293 -25.97 0.48 7.79
CA ALA A 293 -26.26 -0.90 8.14
C ALA A 293 -27.56 -1.39 7.49
N MET A 294 -28.62 -0.61 7.53
CA MET A 294 -29.91 -0.98 6.90
C MET A 294 -29.77 -1.14 5.37
N ARG A 295 -29.02 -0.23 4.72
CA ARG A 295 -28.77 -0.27 3.26
C ARG A 295 -27.82 -1.38 2.82
N SER A 296 -27.01 -1.93 3.74
CA SER A 296 -26.12 -3.05 3.42
C SER A 296 -26.88 -4.38 3.18
N GLY A 297 -28.18 -4.40 3.50
CA GLY A 297 -29.05 -5.54 3.26
C GLY A 297 -29.23 -6.47 4.47
N VAL A 298 -28.81 -6.06 5.66
CA VAL A 298 -29.14 -6.77 6.90
C VAL A 298 -30.64 -6.76 7.15
N GLY A 299 -31.16 -7.78 7.83
CA GLY A 299 -32.62 -7.96 8.02
C GLY A 299 -33.21 -7.09 9.13
N LEU A 300 -32.46 -6.87 10.20
CA LEU A 300 -32.85 -6.05 11.35
C LEU A 300 -31.67 -5.16 11.77
N VAL A 301 -31.96 -3.92 12.08
CA VAL A 301 -31.03 -2.98 12.68
C VAL A 301 -31.63 -2.43 13.97
N THR A 302 -30.92 -2.63 15.08
CA THR A 302 -31.22 -1.94 16.33
C THR A 302 -30.14 -0.91 16.60
N LEU A 303 -30.51 0.32 16.84
CA LEU A 303 -29.61 1.38 17.28
C LEU A 303 -29.90 1.71 18.76
N ALA A 304 -28.95 1.39 19.63
CA ALA A 304 -28.92 1.77 21.00
C ALA A 304 -28.13 3.08 21.17
N CYS A 305 -28.76 4.13 21.67
CA CYS A 305 -28.14 5.44 21.86
C CYS A 305 -28.45 6.02 23.24
N PRO A 306 -27.63 6.94 23.77
CA PRO A 306 -27.94 7.67 25.01
C PRO A 306 -29.28 8.38 24.92
N ALA A 307 -29.93 8.51 26.08
CA ALA A 307 -31.31 9.07 26.20
C ALA A 307 -31.41 10.49 25.65
N ASP A 308 -30.40 11.32 25.89
CA ASP A 308 -30.30 12.72 25.47
C ASP A 308 -30.22 12.88 23.94
N ALA A 309 -29.57 11.96 23.22
CA ALA A 309 -29.45 11.97 21.76
C ALA A 309 -30.66 11.35 21.03
N LYS A 310 -31.50 10.57 21.75
CA LYS A 310 -32.54 9.73 21.14
C LYS A 310 -33.54 10.48 20.29
N SER A 311 -34.05 11.62 20.79
CA SER A 311 -35.07 12.40 20.09
C SER A 311 -34.59 12.95 18.76
N GLU A 312 -33.35 13.45 18.69
CA GLU A 312 -32.76 13.96 17.47
C GLU A 312 -32.48 12.83 16.46
N ILE A 313 -31.94 11.72 16.95
CA ILE A 313 -31.66 10.54 16.14
C ILE A 313 -32.96 9.98 15.53
N ALA A 314 -34.04 9.88 16.34
CA ALA A 314 -35.33 9.33 15.90
C ALA A 314 -35.92 10.06 14.70
N SER A 315 -35.70 11.35 14.58
CA SER A 315 -36.23 12.16 13.47
C SER A 315 -35.47 11.98 12.14
N ARG A 316 -34.30 11.29 12.15
CA ARG A 316 -33.34 11.25 11.04
C ARG A 316 -32.99 9.85 10.56
N VAL A 317 -33.21 8.82 11.37
CA VAL A 317 -32.99 7.43 10.97
C VAL A 317 -34.10 6.93 10.04
N LEU A 318 -33.78 5.93 9.24
CA LEU A 318 -34.77 5.22 8.42
C LEU A 318 -35.86 4.60 9.29
N PRO A 319 -37.14 4.60 8.87
CA PRO A 319 -38.25 4.05 9.64
C PRO A 319 -38.09 2.58 10.05
N GLU A 320 -37.29 1.83 9.33
CA GLU A 320 -37.00 0.42 9.56
C GLU A 320 -36.01 0.18 10.71
N VAL A 321 -35.31 1.22 11.16
CA VAL A 321 -34.34 1.13 12.26
C VAL A 321 -35.09 1.09 13.62
N ILE A 322 -34.83 0.07 14.40
CA ILE A 322 -35.34 -0.08 15.75
C ILE A 322 -34.49 0.80 16.69
N LEU A 323 -35.07 1.82 17.28
CA LEU A 323 -34.37 2.75 18.18
C LEU A 323 -34.58 2.39 19.66
N ARG A 324 -33.46 2.20 20.39
CA ARG A 324 -33.45 1.90 21.82
C ARG A 324 -32.68 2.96 22.61
N THR A 325 -33.01 3.10 23.89
CA THR A 325 -32.19 3.87 24.81
C THR A 325 -31.10 2.94 25.36
N LEU A 326 -29.83 3.35 25.25
CA LEU A 326 -28.71 2.64 25.85
C LEU A 326 -28.77 2.82 27.38
N ASP A 327 -28.86 1.72 28.11
CA ASP A 327 -28.65 1.66 29.55
C ASP A 327 -27.36 0.86 29.85
N PRO A 328 -26.25 1.54 30.19
CA PRO A 328 -24.99 0.86 30.48
C PRO A 328 -25.02 -0.08 31.70
N THR A 329 -26.09 0.01 32.52
CA THR A 329 -26.24 -0.78 33.77
C THR A 329 -27.16 -2.00 33.60
N ALA A 330 -27.88 -2.07 32.49
CA ALA A 330 -28.81 -3.16 32.23
C ALA A 330 -28.07 -4.44 31.80
N ASP A 331 -28.57 -5.60 32.24
CA ASP A 331 -28.20 -6.89 31.64
C ASP A 331 -28.99 -7.06 30.34
N ASP A 332 -28.44 -6.54 29.26
CA ASP A 332 -29.18 -6.35 28.03
C ASP A 332 -29.27 -7.68 27.24
N SER A 333 -30.43 -8.32 27.33
CA SER A 333 -30.73 -9.55 26.60
C SER A 333 -30.70 -9.37 25.06
N GLU A 334 -30.79 -8.13 24.56
CA GLU A 334 -30.72 -7.83 23.14
C GLU A 334 -29.29 -7.98 22.60
N LEU A 335 -28.25 -7.76 23.42
CA LEU A 335 -26.86 -8.05 23.04
C LEU A 335 -26.67 -9.53 22.68
N LYS A 336 -27.44 -10.42 23.36
CA LYS A 336 -27.36 -11.88 23.11
C LYS A 336 -28.07 -12.32 21.82
N ASN A 337 -28.89 -11.47 21.24
CA ASN A 337 -29.71 -11.77 20.05
C ASN A 337 -29.18 -11.11 18.76
N ALA A 338 -28.07 -10.35 18.86
CA ALA A 338 -27.43 -9.74 17.70
C ALA A 338 -26.45 -10.73 17.04
N ASP A 339 -26.48 -10.79 15.72
CA ASP A 339 -25.51 -11.58 14.93
C ASP A 339 -24.19 -10.82 14.73
N ALA A 340 -24.22 -9.48 14.82
CA ALA A 340 -23.05 -8.61 14.83
C ALA A 340 -23.33 -7.32 15.61
N ILE A 341 -22.29 -6.78 16.24
CA ILE A 341 -22.38 -5.54 17.03
C ILE A 341 -21.36 -4.54 16.46
N ALA A 342 -21.78 -3.29 16.29
CA ALA A 342 -20.86 -2.18 16.00
C ALA A 342 -20.99 -1.13 17.11
N VAL A 343 -19.87 -0.70 17.68
CA VAL A 343 -19.83 0.24 18.79
C VAL A 343 -18.82 1.35 18.57
N GLY A 344 -19.23 2.60 18.85
CA GLY A 344 -18.28 3.71 18.91
C GLY A 344 -18.64 4.95 18.09
N CYS A 345 -19.35 4.79 16.98
CA CYS A 345 -19.66 5.91 16.09
C CYS A 345 -20.41 7.04 16.83
N GLY A 346 -19.70 8.14 17.14
CA GLY A 346 -20.26 9.29 17.85
C GLY A 346 -20.51 9.08 19.34
N LEU A 347 -19.94 8.07 19.97
CA LEU A 347 -19.95 7.95 21.44
C LEU A 347 -19.03 8.98 22.09
N ASP A 348 -19.41 9.46 23.25
CA ASP A 348 -18.56 10.32 24.08
C ASP A 348 -17.44 9.49 24.74
N ALA A 349 -16.22 9.72 24.32
CA ALA A 349 -15.03 9.05 24.85
C ALA A 349 -14.77 9.34 26.35
N ASN A 350 -15.38 10.39 26.92
CA ASN A 350 -15.22 10.75 28.32
C ASN A 350 -16.26 10.10 29.23
N ASN A 351 -17.27 9.41 28.69
CA ASN A 351 -18.33 8.79 29.46
C ASN A 351 -17.88 7.46 30.08
N LYS A 352 -17.52 7.48 31.37
CA LYS A 352 -16.99 6.31 32.08
C LYS A 352 -17.98 5.14 32.21
N ALA A 353 -19.28 5.40 32.26
CA ALA A 353 -20.28 4.34 32.28
C ALA A 353 -20.33 3.59 30.94
N ILE A 354 -20.28 4.33 29.83
CA ILE A 354 -20.20 3.76 28.47
C ILE A 354 -18.88 3.03 28.29
N GLU A 355 -17.75 3.59 28.73
CA GLU A 355 -16.45 2.91 28.68
C GLU A 355 -16.50 1.54 29.36
N SER A 356 -16.95 1.49 30.61
CA SER A 356 -17.02 0.23 31.36
C SER A 356 -17.93 -0.79 30.67
N PHE A 357 -19.06 -0.35 30.14
CA PHE A 357 -20.00 -1.19 29.40
C PHE A 357 -19.35 -1.75 28.12
N VAL A 358 -18.67 -0.90 27.32
CA VAL A 358 -18.03 -1.30 26.05
C VAL A 358 -16.86 -2.25 26.30
N ARG A 359 -16.04 -2.02 27.33
CA ARG A 359 -14.97 -2.94 27.72
C ARG A 359 -15.53 -4.32 28.05
N LYS A 360 -16.55 -4.38 28.92
CA LYS A 360 -17.23 -5.64 29.27
C LYS A 360 -17.84 -6.33 28.05
N LEU A 361 -18.51 -5.58 27.17
CA LEU A 361 -19.08 -6.10 25.93
C LEU A 361 -18.02 -6.76 25.06
N VAL A 362 -16.85 -6.14 24.90
CA VAL A 362 -15.75 -6.68 24.06
C VAL A 362 -15.10 -7.90 24.72
N GLU A 363 -14.96 -7.92 26.05
CA GLU A 363 -14.37 -9.04 26.80
C GLU A 363 -15.28 -10.27 26.80
N GLU A 364 -16.59 -10.09 27.03
CA GLU A 364 -17.56 -11.17 27.17
C GLU A 364 -18.25 -11.56 25.84
N ARG A 365 -17.86 -10.97 24.73
CA ARG A 365 -18.54 -11.16 23.43
C ARG A 365 -18.62 -12.61 22.98
N THR A 366 -19.79 -12.99 22.50
CA THR A 366 -20.02 -14.26 21.80
C THR A 366 -20.30 -14.08 20.30
N THR A 367 -20.45 -12.83 19.86
CA THR A 367 -20.70 -12.42 18.47
C THR A 367 -19.58 -11.48 17.97
N PRO A 368 -19.39 -11.33 16.66
CA PRO A 368 -18.44 -10.35 16.12
C PRO A 368 -18.76 -8.93 16.60
N VAL A 369 -17.74 -8.22 17.09
CA VAL A 369 -17.83 -6.82 17.53
C VAL A 369 -16.89 -5.96 16.70
N ILE A 370 -17.42 -4.92 16.08
CA ILE A 370 -16.66 -3.84 15.42
C ILE A 370 -16.54 -2.68 16.39
N VAL A 371 -15.32 -2.27 16.72
CA VAL A 371 -15.03 -1.11 17.56
C VAL A 371 -14.47 0.00 16.68
N ASP A 372 -15.08 1.20 16.75
CA ASP A 372 -14.67 2.33 15.92
C ASP A 372 -14.78 3.66 16.69
N ALA A 373 -14.18 4.71 16.13
CA ALA A 373 -14.28 6.10 16.57
C ALA A 373 -14.10 6.28 18.09
N GLY A 374 -15.10 6.88 18.79
CA GLY A 374 -15.03 7.18 20.23
C GLY A 374 -14.72 5.96 21.09
N ALA A 375 -15.15 4.75 20.70
CA ALA A 375 -14.89 3.56 21.50
C ALA A 375 -13.43 3.07 21.40
N LEU A 376 -12.65 3.48 20.38
CA LEU A 376 -11.23 3.13 20.29
C LEU A 376 -10.42 3.75 21.43
N TRP A 377 -10.81 4.95 21.90
CA TRP A 377 -10.17 5.61 23.04
C TRP A 377 -10.25 4.80 24.34
N PHE A 378 -11.30 3.97 24.47
CA PHE A 378 -11.45 3.10 25.63
C PHE A 378 -10.38 1.99 25.72
N PHE A 379 -9.68 1.69 24.62
CA PHE A 379 -8.69 0.62 24.52
C PHE A 379 -7.26 1.12 24.30
N ASN A 380 -7.04 2.44 24.31
CA ASN A 380 -5.68 2.98 24.31
C ASN A 380 -4.98 2.52 25.59
N ALA A 381 -3.85 1.85 25.43
CA ALA A 381 -2.95 1.58 26.55
C ALA A 381 -2.38 2.92 27.06
N GLU A 382 -2.40 3.13 28.37
CA GLU A 382 -1.65 4.19 29.03
C GLU A 382 -0.15 3.97 28.88
#